data_5fdf5a69e8255f3389ed8e1608d0577a
#
_entry.id   5fdf5a69e8255f3389ed8e1608d0577a
#
_cell.length_a   1.000
_cell.length_b   1.000
_cell.length_c   1.000
_cell.angle_alpha   90.00
_cell.angle_beta   90.00
_cell.angle_gamma   90.00
#
_symmetry.space_group_name_H-M   'P 1'
#
loop_
_entity.id
_entity.type
_entity.pdbx_description
1 polymer ?
#
loop_
_entity_poly.entity_id
_entity_poly.type
_entity_poly.pdbx_seq_one_letter_code
_entity_poly.pdbx_strand_id
1 'polypeptide(L)'
;MTTRDATELFSEWALRNRDEGMESGHAKSVNEMLNIAIPMLVEPFSAIDVGCGNGWVCRKLQSNDNCSKVVGIDGSIEMITKAKQKGGGQFHLAKLPGWTPSQKFDFIHSMEFLYYLKDPLEMLKIFFNEWLNDKGVLIAGVDHYLENVESHEWPKSLNVHMTTLSEEQWRQGMVDAGFTDVETRRVGIKSGFVGTLAIYGRKD
;
A
#
# COMPACT_ATOMS: atom_id res chain seq x y z
N MET A 1 13.11 4.13 -25.15
CA MET A 1 11.89 4.86 -24.79
C MET A 1 11.96 5.15 -23.29
N THR A 2 11.68 6.36 -22.86
CA THR A 2 11.62 6.68 -21.43
C THR A 2 10.36 6.05 -20.84
N THR A 3 10.51 5.38 -19.70
CA THR A 3 9.35 4.88 -18.93
C THR A 3 8.52 6.06 -18.46
N ARG A 4 7.19 5.94 -18.52
CA ARG A 4 6.28 6.95 -17.98
C ARG A 4 6.20 6.85 -16.45
N ASP A 5 5.76 7.91 -15.81
CA ASP A 5 5.51 7.91 -14.38
C ASP A 5 4.27 7.05 -14.06
N ALA A 6 4.33 6.25 -12.98
CA ALA A 6 3.18 5.46 -12.55
C ALA A 6 1.96 6.32 -12.22
N THR A 7 2.17 7.54 -11.69
CA THR A 7 1.08 8.47 -11.40
C THR A 7 0.32 8.90 -12.65
N GLU A 8 0.99 9.02 -13.81
CA GLU A 8 0.33 9.32 -15.09
C GLU A 8 -0.56 8.15 -15.54
N LEU A 9 -0.06 6.91 -15.40
CA LEU A 9 -0.83 5.70 -15.70
C LEU A 9 -2.12 5.64 -14.88
N PHE A 10 -2.00 5.86 -13.56
CA PHE A 10 -3.15 5.79 -12.66
C PHE A 10 -4.12 6.96 -12.85
N SER A 11 -3.63 8.14 -13.23
CA SER A 11 -4.46 9.27 -13.64
C SER A 11 -5.33 8.92 -14.86
N GLU A 12 -4.75 8.31 -15.89
CA GLU A 12 -5.52 7.81 -17.05
C GLU A 12 -6.56 6.76 -16.64
N TRP A 13 -6.21 5.85 -15.74
CA TRP A 13 -7.14 4.83 -15.27
C TRP A 13 -8.30 5.42 -14.49
N ALA A 14 -8.04 6.41 -13.63
CA ALA A 14 -9.08 7.13 -12.91
C ALA A 14 -10.05 7.85 -13.86
N LEU A 15 -9.55 8.54 -14.89
CA LEU A 15 -10.36 9.20 -15.90
C LEU A 15 -11.24 8.24 -16.72
N ARG A 16 -10.82 6.96 -16.83
CA ARG A 16 -11.55 5.90 -17.54
C ARG A 16 -12.37 5.01 -16.61
N ASN A 17 -12.51 5.32 -15.33
CA ASN A 17 -13.18 4.54 -14.27
C ASN A 17 -12.65 3.10 -14.10
N ARG A 18 -11.39 2.84 -14.48
CA ARG A 18 -10.75 1.54 -14.26
C ARG A 18 -10.38 1.28 -12.80
N ASP A 19 -10.30 2.35 -12.00
CA ASP A 19 -10.06 2.28 -10.55
C ASP A 19 -11.12 1.47 -9.79
N GLU A 20 -12.37 1.44 -10.26
CA GLU A 20 -13.43 0.63 -9.67
C GLU A 20 -13.19 -0.88 -9.85
N GLY A 21 -12.63 -1.28 -11.00
CA GLY A 21 -12.20 -2.65 -11.24
C GLY A 21 -11.03 -3.08 -10.35
N MET A 22 -10.13 -2.15 -10.02
CA MET A 22 -9.01 -2.40 -9.09
C MET A 22 -9.52 -2.69 -7.68
N GLU A 23 -10.49 -1.91 -7.18
CA GLU A 23 -11.13 -2.14 -5.88
C GLU A 23 -11.70 -3.56 -5.81
N SER A 24 -12.53 -3.96 -6.77
CA SER A 24 -13.14 -5.28 -6.78
C SER A 24 -12.11 -6.41 -6.94
N GLY A 25 -11.06 -6.18 -7.71
CA GLY A 25 -9.97 -7.15 -7.96
C GLY A 25 -9.14 -7.46 -6.72
N HIS A 26 -8.89 -6.44 -5.88
CA HIS A 26 -8.04 -6.55 -4.69
C HIS A 26 -8.81 -6.71 -3.37
N ALA A 27 -10.15 -6.64 -3.39
CA ALA A 27 -10.96 -6.63 -2.17
C ALA A 27 -10.69 -7.86 -1.27
N LYS A 28 -10.48 -9.04 -1.84
CA LYS A 28 -10.17 -10.26 -1.07
C LYS A 28 -8.81 -10.14 -0.39
N SER A 29 -7.77 -9.76 -1.12
CA SER A 29 -6.41 -9.59 -0.58
C SER A 29 -6.39 -8.56 0.56
N VAL A 30 -6.99 -7.39 0.34
CA VAL A 30 -7.05 -6.33 1.36
C VAL A 30 -7.85 -6.77 2.59
N ASN A 31 -8.96 -7.49 2.42
CA ASN A 31 -9.71 -8.02 3.57
C ASN A 31 -8.86 -8.97 4.41
N GLU A 32 -8.12 -9.88 3.78
CA GLU A 32 -7.21 -10.79 4.48
C GLU A 32 -6.06 -10.03 5.14
N MET A 33 -5.48 -9.01 4.48
CA MET A 33 -4.45 -8.13 5.06
C MET A 33 -4.96 -7.40 6.31
N LEU A 34 -6.14 -6.79 6.26
CA LEU A 34 -6.72 -6.09 7.39
C LEU A 34 -7.06 -7.06 8.55
N ASN A 35 -7.52 -8.27 8.25
CA ASN A 35 -7.76 -9.31 9.26
C ASN A 35 -6.47 -9.77 9.97
N ILE A 36 -5.31 -9.66 9.30
CA ILE A 36 -4.00 -9.90 9.91
C ILE A 36 -3.58 -8.72 10.79
N ALA A 37 -3.64 -7.50 10.24
CA ALA A 37 -3.01 -6.34 10.87
C ALA A 37 -3.83 -5.70 12.00
N ILE A 38 -5.17 -5.60 11.86
CA ILE A 38 -6.02 -4.93 12.85
C ILE A 38 -5.90 -5.55 14.25
N PRO A 39 -5.88 -6.90 14.42
CA PRO A 39 -5.69 -7.51 15.74
C PRO A 39 -4.34 -7.24 16.40
N MET A 40 -3.35 -6.75 15.63
CA MET A 40 -2.02 -6.40 16.15
C MET A 40 -1.96 -4.97 16.72
N LEU A 41 -2.97 -4.13 16.44
CA LEU A 41 -3.01 -2.71 16.82
C LEU A 41 -3.46 -2.53 18.27
N VAL A 42 -2.97 -1.46 18.88
CA VAL A 42 -3.52 -0.93 20.14
C VAL A 42 -4.67 0.01 19.80
N GLU A 43 -5.81 -0.20 20.39
CA GLU A 43 -7.03 0.58 20.16
C GLU A 43 -7.19 1.72 21.16
N PRO A 44 -7.72 2.89 20.76
CA PRO A 44 -8.04 3.28 19.38
C PRO A 44 -6.77 3.58 18.57
N PHE A 45 -6.84 3.45 17.23
CA PHE A 45 -5.71 3.67 16.35
C PHE A 45 -5.98 4.72 15.25
N SER A 46 -4.92 5.32 14.75
CA SER A 46 -4.91 6.17 13.56
C SER A 46 -4.26 5.44 12.39
N ALA A 47 -4.75 5.67 11.17
CA ALA A 47 -4.28 4.95 9.99
C ALA A 47 -3.90 5.88 8.83
N ILE A 48 -2.88 5.47 8.07
CA ILE A 48 -2.56 6.04 6.76
C ILE A 48 -2.53 4.95 5.69
N ASP A 49 -3.22 5.19 4.58
CA ASP A 49 -3.23 4.34 3.39
C ASP A 49 -2.35 4.97 2.30
N VAL A 50 -1.26 4.29 1.96
CA VAL A 50 -0.22 4.78 1.05
C VAL A 50 -0.42 4.19 -0.34
N GLY A 51 -0.62 5.05 -1.35
CA GLY A 51 -1.12 4.65 -2.65
C GLY A 51 -2.62 4.35 -2.60
N CYS A 52 -3.39 5.24 -1.94
CA CYS A 52 -4.79 4.99 -1.59
C CYS A 52 -5.75 4.93 -2.79
N GLY A 53 -5.30 5.32 -3.98
CA GLY A 53 -6.13 5.40 -5.16
C GLY A 53 -7.40 6.23 -4.92
N ASN A 54 -8.56 5.68 -5.25
CA ASN A 54 -9.87 6.34 -5.05
C ASN A 54 -10.37 6.32 -3.59
N GLY A 55 -9.52 5.90 -2.63
CA GLY A 55 -9.80 5.94 -1.18
C GLY A 55 -10.68 4.82 -0.65
N TRP A 56 -10.87 3.71 -1.38
CA TRP A 56 -11.77 2.64 -0.95
C TRP A 56 -11.31 1.92 0.32
N VAL A 57 -9.99 1.72 0.52
CA VAL A 57 -9.44 1.15 1.77
C VAL A 57 -9.60 2.14 2.92
N CYS A 58 -9.41 3.44 2.67
CA CYS A 58 -9.67 4.47 3.68
C CYS A 58 -11.12 4.40 4.18
N ARG A 59 -12.12 4.27 3.27
CA ARG A 59 -13.53 4.10 3.66
C ARG A 59 -13.75 2.86 4.50
N LYS A 60 -13.07 1.77 4.16
CA LYS A 60 -13.14 0.51 4.91
C LYS A 60 -12.54 0.66 6.32
N LEU A 61 -11.40 1.32 6.46
CA LEU A 61 -10.78 1.63 7.75
C LEU A 61 -11.66 2.57 8.58
N GLN A 62 -12.23 3.60 7.96
CA GLN A 62 -13.13 4.54 8.63
C GLN A 62 -14.41 3.87 9.17
N SER A 63 -14.84 2.74 8.60
CA SER A 63 -15.98 1.97 9.11
C SER A 63 -15.66 1.10 10.34
N ASN A 64 -14.40 1.05 10.78
CA ASN A 64 -14.00 0.40 12.02
C ASN A 64 -14.14 1.40 13.18
N ASP A 65 -14.96 1.08 14.17
CA ASP A 65 -15.25 1.95 15.31
C ASP A 65 -14.01 2.32 16.13
N ASN A 66 -12.96 1.51 16.08
CA ASN A 66 -11.69 1.75 16.77
C ASN A 66 -10.68 2.56 15.94
N CYS A 67 -10.99 2.87 14.68
CA CYS A 67 -10.15 3.73 13.84
C CYS A 67 -10.54 5.21 14.03
N SER A 68 -9.74 5.92 14.81
CA SER A 68 -9.99 7.31 15.20
C SER A 68 -9.76 8.33 14.08
N LYS A 69 -8.88 7.99 13.13
CA LYS A 69 -8.50 8.87 12.01
C LYS A 69 -7.97 8.07 10.84
N VAL A 70 -8.38 8.44 9.64
CA VAL A 70 -7.84 7.86 8.39
C VAL A 70 -7.32 8.96 7.48
N VAL A 71 -6.09 8.78 6.99
CA VAL A 71 -5.46 9.60 5.97
C VAL A 71 -5.17 8.72 4.75
N GLY A 72 -5.46 9.20 3.56
CA GLY A 72 -5.07 8.56 2.30
C GLY A 72 -4.14 9.45 1.50
N ILE A 73 -3.10 8.88 0.91
CA ILE A 73 -2.19 9.60 0.02
C ILE A 73 -2.02 8.87 -1.30
N ASP A 74 -1.97 9.61 -2.38
CA ASP A 74 -1.71 9.11 -3.73
C ASP A 74 -1.01 10.17 -4.59
N GLY A 75 -0.21 9.74 -5.55
CA GLY A 75 0.49 10.63 -6.49
C GLY A 75 -0.35 11.10 -7.68
N SER A 76 -1.54 10.51 -7.90
CA SER A 76 -2.48 10.89 -8.96
C SER A 76 -3.51 11.89 -8.45
N ILE A 77 -3.58 13.06 -9.09
CA ILE A 77 -4.57 14.09 -8.75
C ILE A 77 -6.01 13.62 -9.02
N GLU A 78 -6.20 12.80 -10.05
CA GLU A 78 -7.49 12.26 -10.44
C GLU A 78 -7.99 11.23 -9.42
N MET A 79 -7.09 10.37 -8.91
CA MET A 79 -7.40 9.45 -7.81
C MET A 79 -7.79 10.21 -6.55
N ILE A 80 -7.00 11.20 -6.14
CA ILE A 80 -7.28 12.02 -4.96
C ILE A 80 -8.59 12.81 -5.11
N THR A 81 -8.89 13.30 -6.31
CA THR A 81 -10.16 13.98 -6.59
C THR A 81 -11.34 13.04 -6.36
N LYS A 82 -11.28 11.81 -6.89
CA LYS A 82 -12.31 10.79 -6.66
C LYS A 82 -12.41 10.39 -5.18
N ALA A 83 -11.26 10.20 -4.51
CA ALA A 83 -11.24 9.87 -3.10
C ALA A 83 -11.94 10.93 -2.24
N LYS A 84 -11.65 12.22 -2.49
CA LYS A 84 -12.31 13.34 -1.80
C LYS A 84 -13.81 13.38 -2.06
N GLN A 85 -14.25 13.12 -3.29
CA GLN A 85 -15.68 13.08 -3.64
C GLN A 85 -16.43 11.94 -2.93
N LYS A 86 -15.79 10.78 -2.82
CA LYS A 86 -16.36 9.59 -2.17
C LYS A 86 -16.29 9.66 -0.63
N GLY A 87 -15.39 10.48 -0.05
CA GLY A 87 -15.22 10.65 1.39
C GLY A 87 -14.56 9.46 2.09
N GLY A 88 -14.67 9.41 3.42
CA GLY A 88 -14.14 8.31 4.25
C GLY A 88 -12.69 8.49 4.69
N GLY A 89 -12.19 9.71 4.75
CA GLY A 89 -10.84 10.04 5.21
C GLY A 89 -10.40 11.45 4.81
N GLN A 90 -9.18 11.79 5.21
CA GLN A 90 -8.48 13.00 4.73
C GLN A 90 -7.53 12.58 3.60
N PHE A 91 -7.63 13.24 2.43
CA PHE A 91 -6.87 12.84 1.25
C PHE A 91 -5.89 13.91 0.80
N HIS A 92 -4.62 13.53 0.55
CA HIS A 92 -3.58 14.44 0.11
C HIS A 92 -2.92 13.93 -1.18
N LEU A 93 -2.69 14.84 -2.12
CA LEU A 93 -1.82 14.59 -3.25
C LEU A 93 -0.37 14.54 -2.76
N ALA A 94 0.28 13.40 -2.88
CA ALA A 94 1.60 13.15 -2.35
C ALA A 94 2.39 12.23 -3.27
N LYS A 95 3.52 12.73 -3.79
CA LYS A 95 4.45 11.94 -4.58
C LYS A 95 5.63 11.52 -3.71
N LEU A 96 5.77 10.21 -3.48
CA LEU A 96 6.84 9.66 -2.68
C LEU A 96 8.11 9.40 -3.51
N PRO A 97 9.29 9.52 -2.88
CA PRO A 97 9.52 9.74 -1.44
C PRO A 97 9.51 11.22 -1.00
N GLY A 98 9.15 12.17 -1.86
CA GLY A 98 9.24 13.62 -1.64
C GLY A 98 8.18 14.24 -0.71
N TRP A 99 7.39 13.44 0.00
CA TRP A 99 6.37 13.92 0.92
C TRP A 99 6.45 13.18 2.26
N THR A 100 6.14 13.89 3.35
CA THR A 100 6.12 13.34 4.72
C THR A 100 4.86 13.83 5.43
N PRO A 101 4.16 12.96 6.20
CA PRO A 101 3.00 13.36 6.97
C PRO A 101 3.39 14.30 8.13
N SER A 102 2.47 15.18 8.54
CA SER A 102 2.69 16.08 9.67
C SER A 102 2.57 15.42 11.05
N GLN A 103 2.18 14.15 11.09
CA GLN A 103 2.05 13.33 12.31
C GLN A 103 2.40 11.88 12.00
N LYS A 104 2.71 11.11 13.04
CA LYS A 104 2.85 9.65 12.95
C LYS A 104 1.49 8.97 13.08
N PHE A 105 1.44 7.70 12.67
CA PHE A 105 0.25 6.85 12.67
C PHE A 105 0.52 5.55 13.42
N ASP A 106 -0.55 4.93 13.90
CA ASP A 106 -0.48 3.62 14.56
C ASP A 106 -0.56 2.49 13.52
N PHE A 107 -1.10 2.77 12.35
CA PHE A 107 -1.24 1.83 11.26
C PHE A 107 -0.86 2.43 9.91
N ILE A 108 0.06 1.77 9.21
CA ILE A 108 0.38 2.05 7.81
C ILE A 108 -0.11 0.88 6.97
N HIS A 109 -1.00 1.16 6.05
CA HIS A 109 -1.45 0.23 5.01
C HIS A 109 -0.92 0.69 3.66
N SER A 110 -0.54 -0.26 2.80
CA SER A 110 -0.20 0.02 1.40
C SER A 110 -0.57 -1.19 0.54
N MET A 111 -1.26 -0.96 -0.57
CA MET A 111 -1.60 -2.01 -1.53
C MET A 111 -1.21 -1.59 -2.93
N GLU A 112 -0.45 -2.44 -3.62
CA GLU A 112 -0.05 -2.24 -5.03
C GLU A 112 0.68 -0.92 -5.31
N PHE A 113 1.57 -0.52 -4.39
CA PHE A 113 2.26 0.76 -4.50
C PHE A 113 3.79 0.64 -4.43
N LEU A 114 4.35 -0.05 -3.43
CA LEU A 114 5.77 0.03 -3.08
C LEU A 114 6.71 -0.34 -4.23
N TYR A 115 6.37 -1.29 -5.05
CA TYR A 115 7.20 -1.71 -6.17
C TYR A 115 7.31 -0.68 -7.31
N TYR A 116 6.47 0.38 -7.33
CA TYR A 116 6.65 1.51 -8.25
C TYR A 116 7.79 2.45 -7.84
N LEU A 117 8.27 2.35 -6.60
CA LEU A 117 9.42 3.11 -6.13
C LEU A 117 10.73 2.51 -6.64
N LYS A 118 11.72 3.35 -6.91
CA LYS A 118 13.07 2.89 -7.29
C LYS A 118 13.80 2.22 -6.14
N ASP A 119 13.53 2.68 -4.92
CA ASP A 119 14.07 2.12 -3.69
C ASP A 119 12.93 1.92 -2.67
N PRO A 120 12.16 0.81 -2.80
CA PRO A 120 11.09 0.52 -1.86
C PRO A 120 11.59 0.15 -0.46
N LEU A 121 12.81 -0.37 -0.34
CA LEU A 121 13.37 -0.75 0.96
C LEU A 121 13.76 0.48 1.78
N GLU A 122 14.23 1.54 1.14
CA GLU A 122 14.45 2.83 1.82
C GLU A 122 13.12 3.42 2.30
N MET A 123 12.03 3.25 1.54
CA MET A 123 10.71 3.69 1.97
C MET A 123 10.23 2.95 3.22
N LEU A 124 10.53 1.66 3.38
CA LEU A 124 10.25 0.91 4.61
C LEU A 124 10.94 1.51 5.82
N LYS A 125 12.21 1.96 5.68
CA LYS A 125 12.95 2.65 6.76
C LYS A 125 12.32 3.99 7.12
N ILE A 126 11.87 4.76 6.11
CA ILE A 126 11.17 6.03 6.32
C ILE A 126 9.85 5.77 7.06
N PHE A 127 9.08 4.77 6.67
CA PHE A 127 7.86 4.39 7.39
C PHE A 127 8.14 4.06 8.84
N PHE A 128 9.15 3.23 9.12
CA PHE A 128 9.53 2.86 10.48
C PHE A 128 9.97 4.05 11.33
N ASN A 129 10.90 4.87 10.82
CA ASN A 129 11.52 5.93 11.60
C ASN A 129 10.64 7.17 11.77
N GLU A 130 9.96 7.56 10.67
CA GLU A 130 9.35 8.88 10.58
C GLU A 130 7.82 8.85 10.68
N TRP A 131 7.16 7.78 10.17
CA TRP A 131 5.71 7.78 10.01
C TRP A 131 4.96 6.92 11.03
N LEU A 132 5.62 5.93 11.62
CA LEU A 132 5.00 4.98 12.53
C LEU A 132 5.23 5.35 13.98
N ASN A 133 4.17 5.36 14.80
CA ASN A 133 4.24 5.44 16.25
C ASN A 133 4.88 4.17 16.82
N ASP A 134 5.40 4.24 18.06
CA ASP A 134 5.80 3.05 18.81
C ASP A 134 4.57 2.15 19.01
N LYS A 135 4.75 0.85 18.93
CA LYS A 135 3.71 -0.20 18.87
C LYS A 135 2.84 -0.17 17.60
N GLY A 136 3.20 0.67 16.63
CA GLY A 136 2.49 0.74 15.36
C GLY A 136 2.79 -0.45 14.46
N VAL A 137 1.91 -0.67 13.49
CA VAL A 137 1.94 -1.80 12.55
C VAL A 137 2.01 -1.30 11.11
N LEU A 138 2.87 -1.90 10.31
CA LEU A 138 2.87 -1.78 8.86
C LEU A 138 2.36 -3.08 8.24
N ILE A 139 1.47 -2.98 7.25
CA ILE A 139 1.19 -4.05 6.30
C ILE A 139 1.21 -3.50 4.87
N ALA A 140 1.98 -4.15 4.01
CA ALA A 140 2.04 -3.83 2.59
C ALA A 140 1.73 -5.05 1.74
N GLY A 141 0.95 -4.89 0.68
CA GLY A 141 0.61 -5.91 -0.30
C GLY A 141 1.19 -5.57 -1.66
N VAL A 142 1.86 -6.54 -2.28
CA VAL A 142 2.43 -6.41 -3.63
C VAL A 142 2.07 -7.62 -4.48
N ASP A 143 1.62 -7.39 -5.71
CA ASP A 143 1.38 -8.46 -6.70
C ASP A 143 2.57 -8.61 -7.65
N HIS A 144 3.41 -7.56 -7.79
CA HIS A 144 4.66 -7.65 -8.54
C HIS A 144 5.81 -8.03 -7.62
N TYR A 145 6.21 -9.30 -7.64
CA TYR A 145 7.34 -9.85 -6.90
C TYR A 145 7.94 -11.05 -7.66
N LEU A 146 9.16 -11.45 -7.31
CA LEU A 146 9.95 -12.41 -8.09
C LEU A 146 9.25 -13.76 -8.28
N GLU A 147 8.57 -14.26 -7.25
CA GLU A 147 7.89 -15.56 -7.29
C GLU A 147 6.52 -15.50 -7.99
N ASN A 148 6.02 -14.31 -8.35
CA ASN A 148 4.86 -14.14 -9.22
C ASN A 148 5.30 -13.90 -10.68
N VAL A 149 5.64 -14.96 -11.39
CA VAL A 149 6.18 -14.90 -12.74
C VAL A 149 5.24 -14.19 -13.73
N GLU A 150 3.93 -14.29 -13.54
CA GLU A 150 2.94 -13.62 -14.40
C GLU A 150 3.04 -12.09 -14.37
N SER A 151 3.57 -11.54 -13.28
CA SER A 151 3.77 -10.08 -13.13
C SER A 151 5.02 -9.54 -13.84
N HIS A 152 5.95 -10.40 -14.28
CA HIS A 152 7.25 -9.95 -14.80
C HIS A 152 7.14 -9.16 -16.10
N GLU A 153 6.10 -9.36 -16.90
CA GLU A 153 5.88 -8.57 -18.13
C GLU A 153 5.16 -7.22 -17.87
N TRP A 154 4.68 -6.95 -16.65
CA TRP A 154 3.93 -5.73 -16.34
C TRP A 154 4.73 -4.44 -16.55
N PRO A 155 6.02 -4.34 -16.11
CA PRO A 155 6.81 -3.12 -16.34
C PRO A 155 6.87 -2.73 -17.82
N LYS A 156 7.05 -3.73 -18.68
CA LYS A 156 7.13 -3.54 -20.13
C LYS A 156 5.76 -3.23 -20.73
N SER A 157 4.74 -4.01 -20.40
CA SER A 157 3.40 -3.88 -20.97
C SER A 157 2.71 -2.56 -20.59
N LEU A 158 2.97 -2.05 -19.39
CA LEU A 158 2.43 -0.79 -18.88
C LEU A 158 3.36 0.40 -19.14
N ASN A 159 4.61 0.13 -19.59
CA ASN A 159 5.67 1.13 -19.78
C ASN A 159 5.93 1.97 -18.53
N VAL A 160 6.00 1.33 -17.35
CA VAL A 160 6.29 1.96 -16.06
C VAL A 160 7.45 1.23 -15.36
N HIS A 161 8.14 1.96 -14.48
CA HIS A 161 9.14 1.33 -13.62
C HIS A 161 8.45 0.45 -12.57
N MET A 162 8.99 -0.75 -12.36
CA MET A 162 8.67 -1.60 -11.22
C MET A 162 9.96 -2.26 -10.70
N THR A 163 10.16 -2.19 -9.40
CA THR A 163 11.25 -2.88 -8.69
C THR A 163 10.81 -4.28 -8.33
N THR A 164 11.48 -5.28 -8.89
CA THR A 164 11.19 -6.70 -8.63
C THR A 164 12.07 -7.20 -7.49
N LEU A 165 11.46 -7.54 -6.36
CA LEU A 165 12.13 -8.16 -5.21
C LEU A 165 11.49 -9.51 -4.94
N SER A 166 12.28 -10.44 -4.37
CA SER A 166 11.76 -11.72 -3.87
C SER A 166 11.02 -11.57 -2.53
N GLU A 167 10.21 -12.56 -2.16
CA GLU A 167 9.58 -12.60 -0.83
C GLU A 167 10.59 -12.42 0.29
N GLU A 168 11.76 -13.08 0.18
CA GLU A 168 12.82 -12.96 1.19
C GLU A 168 13.45 -11.57 1.20
N GLN A 169 13.63 -10.92 0.05
CA GLN A 169 14.16 -9.55 0.00
C GLN A 169 13.18 -8.55 0.62
N TRP A 170 11.88 -8.71 0.41
CA TRP A 170 10.86 -7.91 1.07
C TRP A 170 10.88 -8.12 2.59
N ARG A 171 10.90 -9.39 3.03
CA ARG A 171 10.97 -9.75 4.46
C ARG A 171 12.22 -9.16 5.11
N GLN A 172 13.39 -9.37 4.51
CA GLN A 172 14.65 -8.87 5.04
C GLN A 172 14.68 -7.34 5.08
N GLY A 173 14.13 -6.66 4.06
CA GLY A 173 14.00 -5.21 4.04
C GLY A 173 13.19 -4.65 5.21
N MET A 174 12.13 -5.34 5.64
CA MET A 174 11.39 -4.99 6.86
C MET A 174 12.27 -5.15 8.11
N VAL A 175 12.98 -6.26 8.23
CA VAL A 175 13.90 -6.51 9.37
C VAL A 175 15.01 -5.45 9.40
N ASP A 176 15.62 -5.14 8.25
CA ASP A 176 16.68 -4.13 8.13
C ASP A 176 16.19 -2.70 8.40
N ALA A 177 14.89 -2.44 8.21
CA ALA A 177 14.25 -1.18 8.58
C ALA A 177 14.01 -1.06 10.09
N GLY A 178 14.08 -2.16 10.86
CA GLY A 178 13.91 -2.18 12.31
C GLY A 178 12.61 -2.81 12.80
N PHE A 179 11.75 -3.30 11.91
CA PHE A 179 10.50 -3.96 12.31
C PHE A 179 10.77 -5.28 13.04
N THR A 180 9.93 -5.58 14.02
CA THR A 180 9.86 -6.85 14.75
C THR A 180 8.63 -7.64 14.31
N ASP A 181 8.56 -8.92 14.69
CA ASP A 181 7.47 -9.84 14.30
C ASP A 181 7.21 -9.83 12.78
N VAL A 182 8.28 -9.75 11.99
CA VAL A 182 8.19 -9.65 10.54
C VAL A 182 7.77 -10.97 9.92
N GLU A 183 6.64 -10.96 9.25
CA GLU A 183 6.12 -12.11 8.50
C GLU A 183 5.74 -11.73 7.08
N THR A 184 5.71 -12.74 6.21
CA THR A 184 5.14 -12.67 4.86
C THR A 184 4.05 -13.71 4.70
N ARG A 185 3.01 -13.37 3.95
CA ARG A 185 1.91 -14.29 3.65
C ARG A 185 1.32 -13.98 2.27
N ARG A 186 1.05 -15.03 1.51
CA ARG A 186 0.26 -14.87 0.28
C ARG A 186 -1.23 -14.85 0.63
N VAL A 187 -1.90 -13.78 0.27
CA VAL A 187 -3.32 -13.54 0.52
C VAL A 187 -4.10 -13.42 -0.78
N GLY A 188 -5.41 -13.60 -0.74
CA GLY A 188 -6.26 -13.47 -1.92
C GLY A 188 -6.08 -14.57 -2.97
N ILE A 189 -5.40 -15.68 -2.67
CA ILE A 189 -5.11 -16.78 -3.58
C ILE A 189 -6.41 -17.27 -4.24
N LYS A 190 -6.36 -17.48 -5.56
CA LYS A 190 -7.44 -18.05 -6.36
C LYS A 190 -6.87 -18.79 -7.57
N SER A 191 -7.70 -19.54 -8.30
CA SER A 191 -7.27 -20.19 -9.56
C SER A 191 -6.66 -19.17 -10.52
N GLY A 192 -5.44 -19.41 -10.99
CA GLY A 192 -4.70 -18.53 -11.89
C GLY A 192 -4.11 -17.26 -11.20
N PHE A 193 -4.09 -17.20 -9.87
CA PHE A 193 -3.44 -16.11 -9.14
C PHE A 193 -2.75 -16.65 -7.89
N VAL A 194 -1.44 -16.50 -7.84
CA VAL A 194 -0.59 -17.03 -6.75
C VAL A 194 -0.77 -16.30 -5.41
N GLY A 195 -1.51 -15.20 -5.42
CA GLY A 195 -1.78 -14.35 -4.25
C GLY A 195 -0.95 -13.07 -4.23
N THR A 196 -1.49 -12.07 -3.57
CA THR A 196 -0.77 -10.87 -3.15
C THR A 196 0.22 -11.27 -2.05
N LEU A 197 1.47 -10.88 -2.19
CA LEU A 197 2.45 -10.99 -1.11
C LEU A 197 2.18 -9.89 -0.09
N ALA A 198 1.58 -10.23 1.04
CA ALA A 198 1.45 -9.36 2.19
C ALA A 198 2.71 -9.47 3.06
N ILE A 199 3.32 -8.32 3.36
CA ILE A 199 4.51 -8.17 4.20
C ILE A 199 4.10 -7.30 5.37
N TYR A 200 4.32 -7.73 6.61
CA TYR A 200 3.89 -6.99 7.79
C TYR A 200 4.83 -7.15 8.98
N GLY A 201 4.78 -6.20 9.89
CA GLY A 201 5.59 -6.19 11.10
C GLY A 201 5.20 -5.04 12.02
N ARG A 202 5.79 -5.02 13.21
CA ARG A 202 5.55 -4.05 14.27
C ARG A 202 6.77 -3.16 14.50
N LYS A 203 6.52 -1.99 15.04
CA LYS A 203 7.51 -1.13 15.69
C LYS A 203 7.33 -1.24 17.20
N ASP A 204 8.32 -1.79 17.89
CA ASP A 204 8.33 -1.88 19.36
C ASP A 204 8.72 -0.55 20.03
#